data_f91527739f5bba28928f9802b4e9eebe
#
_entry.id   f91527739f5bba28928f9802b4e9eebe
#
_cell.length_a   1.000
_cell.length_b   1.000
_cell.length_c   1.000
_cell.angle_alpha   90.00
_cell.angle_beta   90.00
_cell.angle_gamma   90.00
#
_symmetry.space_group_name_H-M   'P 1'
#
loop_
_entity.id
_entity.type
_entity.pdbx_description
1 polymer ?
#
loop_
_entity_poly.entity_id
_entity_poly.type
_entity_poly.pdbx_seq_one_letter_code
_entity_poly.pdbx_strand_id
1 'polypeptide(L)'
;DVYKRQLCSIASRMPALYVTGEESQQQVAMRARRLGLPQDQLRVMTETCIESIIATARIEKPKVMVIDSIQTIFTEQLQSAPGGVSQVRESAALLVRYAKQSGTAIFLVGHVTKEGALAGPRVLEHMVDTVLYFEGESDGRLRLLRAVKNRFGAVNELGVFAMTDRGLKEVSNPSAIFLTRAQEEVPGSVVMATWEGTRPMLVEVQALVDDSHLANPRRV
;
A
#
# COMPACT_ATOMS: atom_id res chain seq x y z
N ASP A 1 -4.55 -7.45 1.36
CA ASP A 1 -4.68 -8.59 0.43
C ASP A 1 -4.37 -8.26 -1.04
N VAL A 2 -4.18 -6.98 -1.37
CA VAL A 2 -3.91 -6.53 -2.75
C VAL A 2 -2.58 -7.04 -3.25
N TYR A 3 -1.52 -6.79 -2.49
CA TYR A 3 -0.16 -7.20 -2.85
C TYR A 3 -0.01 -8.72 -2.90
N LYS A 4 -0.76 -9.48 -2.07
CA LYS A 4 -0.75 -10.95 -2.10
C LYS A 4 -1.32 -11.49 -3.42
N ARG A 5 -2.42 -10.91 -3.90
CA ARG A 5 -2.99 -11.27 -5.20
C ARG A 5 -2.05 -10.94 -6.35
N GLN A 6 -1.46 -9.75 -6.32
CA GLN A 6 -0.48 -9.34 -7.32
C GLN A 6 0.75 -10.23 -7.30
N LEU A 7 1.24 -10.59 -6.10
CA LEU A 7 2.38 -11.47 -5.96
C LEU A 7 2.12 -12.87 -6.53
N CYS A 8 0.94 -13.45 -6.29
CA CYS A 8 0.57 -14.74 -6.91
C CYS A 8 0.50 -14.61 -8.44
N SER A 9 -0.03 -13.52 -8.97
CA SER A 9 -0.04 -13.27 -10.42
C SER A 9 1.38 -13.08 -10.98
N ILE A 10 2.28 -12.47 -10.23
CA ILE A 10 3.70 -12.33 -10.60
C ILE A 10 4.39 -13.69 -10.51
N ALA A 11 4.14 -14.47 -9.45
CA ALA A 11 4.74 -15.78 -9.24
C ALA A 11 4.41 -16.79 -10.36
N SER A 12 3.27 -16.64 -11.03
CA SER A 12 2.94 -17.44 -12.20
C SER A 12 3.82 -17.17 -13.44
N ARG A 13 4.58 -16.06 -13.43
CA ARG A 13 5.42 -15.62 -14.55
C ARG A 13 6.90 -15.61 -14.24
N MET A 14 7.27 -15.49 -12.98
CA MET A 14 8.67 -15.40 -12.54
C MET A 14 8.85 -15.87 -11.09
N PRO A 15 10.04 -16.33 -10.69
CA PRO A 15 10.32 -16.74 -9.31
C PRO A 15 10.03 -15.59 -8.33
N ALA A 16 9.12 -15.83 -7.40
CA ALA A 16 8.72 -14.87 -6.37
C ALA A 16 8.79 -15.49 -4.98
N LEU A 17 9.25 -14.71 -4.00
CA LEU A 17 9.35 -15.08 -2.60
C LEU A 17 8.49 -14.13 -1.74
N TYR A 18 7.59 -14.71 -0.95
CA TYR A 18 6.82 -13.99 0.06
C TYR A 18 7.36 -14.31 1.44
N VAL A 19 7.85 -13.29 2.12
CA VAL A 19 8.37 -13.39 3.49
C VAL A 19 7.36 -12.72 4.42
N THR A 20 6.94 -13.42 5.45
CA THR A 20 6.00 -12.89 6.45
C THR A 20 6.48 -13.18 7.86
N GLY A 21 6.43 -12.15 8.71
CA GLY A 21 6.63 -12.27 10.15
C GLY A 21 5.32 -12.22 10.94
N GLU A 22 4.17 -12.07 10.27
CA GLU A 22 2.87 -11.90 10.93
C GLU A 22 1.94 -13.11 10.75
N GLU A 23 2.01 -13.79 9.62
CA GLU A 23 1.10 -14.88 9.28
C GLU A 23 1.83 -16.21 9.17
N SER A 24 1.18 -17.28 9.61
CA SER A 24 1.67 -18.64 9.37
C SER A 24 1.50 -19.05 7.90
N GLN A 25 2.28 -20.02 7.44
CA GLN A 25 2.14 -20.59 6.09
C GLN A 25 0.71 -21.08 5.82
N GLN A 26 0.05 -21.66 6.82
CA GLN A 26 -1.33 -22.14 6.71
C GLN A 26 -2.32 -21.01 6.48
N GLN A 27 -2.18 -19.87 7.19
CA GLN A 27 -3.01 -18.70 7.01
C GLN A 27 -2.83 -18.10 5.61
N VAL A 28 -1.60 -17.99 5.13
CA VAL A 28 -1.31 -17.53 3.76
C VAL A 28 -1.96 -18.46 2.73
N ALA A 29 -1.81 -19.79 2.90
CA ALA A 29 -2.39 -20.79 1.99
C ALA A 29 -3.93 -20.74 1.98
N MET A 30 -4.57 -20.66 3.15
CA MET A 30 -6.04 -20.52 3.25
C MET A 30 -6.53 -19.26 2.53
N ARG A 31 -5.83 -18.15 2.69
CA ARG A 31 -6.18 -16.89 2.03
C ARG A 31 -6.01 -16.95 0.52
N ALA A 32 -4.92 -17.54 0.04
CA ALA A 32 -4.69 -17.76 -1.37
C ALA A 32 -5.80 -18.61 -2.01
N ARG A 33 -6.21 -19.71 -1.34
CA ARG A 33 -7.34 -20.56 -1.78
C ARG A 33 -8.65 -19.77 -1.86
N ARG A 34 -8.97 -18.98 -0.83
CA ARG A 34 -10.19 -18.14 -0.82
C ARG A 34 -10.24 -17.17 -2.00
N LEU A 35 -9.09 -16.65 -2.40
CA LEU A 35 -8.97 -15.71 -3.52
C LEU A 35 -8.86 -16.41 -4.89
N GLY A 36 -8.86 -17.73 -4.94
CA GLY A 36 -8.71 -18.51 -6.19
C GLY A 36 -7.35 -18.30 -6.86
N LEU A 37 -6.29 -18.07 -6.08
CA LEU A 37 -4.97 -17.76 -6.60
C LEU A 37 -4.14 -19.03 -6.83
N PRO A 38 -3.34 -19.10 -7.93
CA PRO A 38 -2.41 -20.19 -8.13
C PRO A 38 -1.36 -20.21 -7.00
N GLN A 39 -1.14 -21.39 -6.41
CA GLN A 39 -0.23 -21.56 -5.26
C GLN A 39 1.09 -22.23 -5.65
N ASP A 40 1.15 -22.85 -6.81
CA ASP A 40 2.18 -23.81 -7.19
C ASP A 40 3.58 -23.19 -7.35
N GLN A 41 3.65 -21.88 -7.59
CA GLN A 41 4.92 -21.18 -7.82
C GLN A 41 5.23 -20.09 -6.78
N LEU A 42 4.32 -19.82 -5.84
CA LEU A 42 4.57 -18.89 -4.77
C LEU A 42 5.35 -19.57 -3.64
N ARG A 43 6.59 -19.17 -3.44
CA ARG A 43 7.37 -19.58 -2.29
C ARG A 43 7.05 -18.69 -1.10
N VAL A 44 6.72 -19.30 0.03
CA VAL A 44 6.38 -18.61 1.28
C VAL A 44 7.41 -18.96 2.33
N MET A 45 7.96 -17.95 2.98
CA MET A 45 8.90 -18.07 4.09
C MET A 45 8.34 -17.34 5.31
N THR A 46 8.22 -18.05 6.43
CA THR A 46 7.87 -17.46 7.73
C THR A 46 9.17 -17.25 8.51
N GLU A 47 9.70 -16.03 8.42
CA GLU A 47 10.98 -15.66 9.03
C GLU A 47 11.00 -14.16 9.36
N THR A 48 11.70 -13.80 10.42
CA THR A 48 11.85 -12.43 10.88
C THR A 48 13.31 -11.98 10.99
N CYS A 49 14.25 -12.91 11.00
CA CYS A 49 15.68 -12.59 10.99
C CYS A 49 16.14 -12.26 9.57
N ILE A 50 16.65 -11.02 9.38
CA ILE A 50 17.02 -10.54 8.05
C ILE A 50 18.19 -11.31 7.43
N GLU A 51 19.12 -11.78 8.25
CA GLU A 51 20.26 -12.56 7.80
C GLU A 51 19.81 -13.88 7.16
N SER A 52 18.86 -14.58 7.79
CA SER A 52 18.25 -15.82 7.28
C SER A 52 17.45 -15.56 6.00
N ILE A 53 16.71 -14.45 5.95
CA ILE A 53 15.95 -14.05 4.76
C ILE A 53 16.90 -13.84 3.57
N ILE A 54 17.96 -13.06 3.75
CA ILE A 54 18.93 -12.78 2.69
C ILE A 54 19.68 -14.05 2.28
N ALA A 55 20.05 -14.92 3.22
CA ALA A 55 20.70 -16.18 2.93
C ALA A 55 19.81 -17.07 2.03
N THR A 56 18.53 -17.22 2.38
CA THR A 56 17.56 -17.95 1.57
C THR A 56 17.37 -17.29 0.20
N ALA A 57 17.22 -15.98 0.14
CA ALA A 57 17.05 -15.25 -1.11
C ALA A 57 18.26 -15.39 -2.06
N ARG A 58 19.47 -15.52 -1.54
CA ARG A 58 20.67 -15.78 -2.36
C ARG A 58 20.66 -17.17 -3.01
N ILE A 59 20.08 -18.16 -2.34
CA ILE A 59 19.92 -19.53 -2.85
C ILE A 59 18.79 -19.57 -3.88
N GLU A 60 17.62 -19.02 -3.52
CA GLU A 60 16.38 -19.07 -4.29
C GLU A 60 16.39 -18.14 -5.50
N LYS A 61 17.19 -17.08 -5.48
CA LYS A 61 17.35 -16.06 -6.52
C LYS A 61 16.02 -15.54 -7.05
N PRO A 62 15.10 -15.07 -6.18
CA PRO A 62 13.82 -14.56 -6.63
C PRO A 62 14.01 -13.31 -7.48
N LYS A 63 13.14 -13.15 -8.48
CA LYS A 63 13.06 -11.87 -9.24
C LYS A 63 12.25 -10.83 -8.49
N VAL A 64 11.29 -11.28 -7.68
CA VAL A 64 10.46 -10.43 -6.84
C VAL A 64 10.42 -11.01 -5.42
N MET A 65 10.59 -10.15 -4.43
CA MET A 65 10.45 -10.49 -3.02
C MET A 65 9.53 -9.50 -2.32
N VAL A 66 8.63 -10.01 -1.49
CA VAL A 66 7.75 -9.19 -0.64
C VAL A 66 8.08 -9.48 0.81
N ILE A 67 8.27 -8.43 1.60
CA ILE A 67 8.46 -8.48 3.05
C ILE A 67 7.20 -7.94 3.74
N ASP A 68 6.49 -8.76 4.49
CA ASP A 68 5.21 -8.44 5.15
C ASP A 68 5.25 -8.82 6.64
N SER A 69 5.50 -7.89 7.53
CA SER A 69 5.81 -6.46 7.33
C SER A 69 7.25 -6.16 7.73
N ILE A 70 7.77 -5.03 7.27
CA ILE A 70 9.13 -4.60 7.64
C ILE A 70 9.27 -4.36 9.15
N GLN A 71 8.18 -4.08 9.86
CA GLN A 71 8.17 -3.87 11.31
C GLN A 71 8.45 -5.16 12.10
N THR A 72 8.19 -6.32 11.53
CA THR A 72 8.45 -7.61 12.19
C THR A 72 9.88 -8.10 11.98
N ILE A 73 10.59 -7.50 11.01
CA ILE A 73 11.96 -7.91 10.66
C ILE A 73 12.98 -7.27 11.61
N PHE A 74 13.98 -8.05 11.98
CA PHE A 74 15.09 -7.59 12.81
C PHE A 74 16.43 -8.13 12.31
N THR A 75 17.50 -7.46 12.69
CA THR A 75 18.89 -7.92 12.54
C THR A 75 19.46 -8.25 13.90
N GLU A 76 20.23 -9.34 13.97
CA GLU A 76 20.96 -9.73 15.18
C GLU A 76 22.10 -8.76 15.52
N GLN A 77 22.49 -7.88 14.59
CA GLN A 77 23.55 -6.88 14.80
C GLN A 77 23.14 -5.75 15.73
N LEU A 78 21.83 -5.59 16.01
CA LEU A 78 21.31 -4.56 16.87
C LEU A 78 20.59 -5.14 18.09
N GLN A 79 20.83 -4.57 19.26
CA GLN A 79 20.16 -4.98 20.50
C GLN A 79 18.76 -4.40 20.70
N SER A 80 18.30 -3.50 19.81
CA SER A 80 16.97 -2.91 19.89
C SER A 80 15.88 -3.94 19.51
N ALA A 81 14.70 -3.78 20.11
CA ALA A 81 13.57 -4.67 19.83
C ALA A 81 13.08 -4.56 18.37
N PRO A 82 12.52 -5.64 17.79
CA PRO A 82 11.84 -5.61 16.51
C PRO A 82 10.77 -4.49 16.47
N GLY A 83 10.56 -3.87 15.32
CA GLY A 83 9.63 -2.74 15.17
C GLY A 83 10.20 -1.38 15.62
N GLY A 84 11.32 -1.36 16.34
CA GLY A 84 12.02 -0.11 16.65
C GLY A 84 12.61 0.55 15.41
N VAL A 85 12.70 1.89 15.41
CA VAL A 85 13.17 2.70 14.26
C VAL A 85 14.52 2.24 13.74
N SER A 86 15.46 1.94 14.65
CA SER A 86 16.81 1.46 14.30
C SER A 86 16.77 0.10 13.60
N GLN A 87 15.94 -0.84 14.08
CA GLN A 87 15.76 -2.16 13.48
C GLN A 87 15.16 -2.04 12.08
N VAL A 88 14.08 -1.29 11.94
CA VAL A 88 13.42 -1.08 10.65
C VAL A 88 14.37 -0.44 9.63
N ARG A 89 15.14 0.57 10.07
CA ARG A 89 16.11 1.26 9.22
C ARG A 89 17.23 0.33 8.76
N GLU A 90 17.84 -0.40 9.68
CA GLU A 90 18.97 -1.29 9.35
C GLU A 90 18.53 -2.47 8.50
N SER A 91 17.40 -3.13 8.86
CA SER A 91 16.84 -4.21 8.05
C SER A 91 16.53 -3.76 6.62
N ALA A 92 15.93 -2.57 6.47
CA ALA A 92 15.68 -2.00 5.16
C ALA A 92 16.98 -1.68 4.40
N ALA A 93 18.02 -1.18 5.07
CA ALA A 93 19.32 -0.92 4.44
C ALA A 93 19.95 -2.20 3.89
N LEU A 94 19.88 -3.30 4.64
CA LEU A 94 20.36 -4.60 4.21
C LEU A 94 19.58 -5.12 3.00
N LEU A 95 18.25 -4.99 3.00
CA LEU A 95 17.39 -5.39 1.89
C LEU A 95 17.65 -4.55 0.63
N VAL A 96 17.80 -3.24 0.75
CA VAL A 96 18.14 -2.35 -0.37
C VAL A 96 19.51 -2.70 -0.95
N ARG A 97 20.48 -3.02 -0.11
CA ARG A 97 21.81 -3.47 -0.56
C ARG A 97 21.71 -4.79 -1.34
N TYR A 98 20.96 -5.75 -0.79
CA TYR A 98 20.72 -7.02 -1.46
C TYR A 98 20.01 -6.82 -2.80
N ALA A 99 18.94 -6.01 -2.85
CA ALA A 99 18.21 -5.70 -4.07
C ALA A 99 19.12 -5.17 -5.19
N LYS A 100 20.00 -4.20 -4.85
CA LYS A 100 20.96 -3.62 -5.80
C LYS A 100 22.00 -4.62 -6.30
N GLN A 101 22.42 -5.56 -5.45
CA GLN A 101 23.42 -6.57 -5.81
C GLN A 101 22.83 -7.71 -6.64
N SER A 102 21.59 -8.12 -6.34
CA SER A 102 20.95 -9.28 -6.97
C SER A 102 20.07 -8.94 -8.16
N GLY A 103 19.66 -7.66 -8.31
CA GLY A 103 18.65 -7.24 -9.27
C GLY A 103 17.23 -7.71 -8.90
N THR A 104 17.00 -8.13 -7.65
CA THR A 104 15.69 -8.51 -7.14
C THR A 104 14.85 -7.27 -6.87
N ALA A 105 13.63 -7.21 -7.39
CA ALA A 105 12.66 -6.19 -7.00
C ALA A 105 12.07 -6.53 -5.62
N ILE A 106 12.20 -5.61 -4.64
CA ILE A 106 11.72 -5.84 -3.28
C ILE A 106 10.57 -4.89 -2.95
N PHE A 107 9.47 -5.44 -2.48
CA PHE A 107 8.34 -4.73 -1.91
C PHE A 107 8.41 -4.81 -0.39
N LEU A 108 8.54 -3.67 0.26
CA LEU A 108 8.45 -3.56 1.71
C LEU A 108 7.04 -3.13 2.09
N VAL A 109 6.30 -3.99 2.75
CA VAL A 109 4.99 -3.67 3.32
C VAL A 109 5.21 -3.08 4.70
N GLY A 110 4.61 -1.92 4.95
CA GLY A 110 4.67 -1.25 6.24
C GLY A 110 3.28 -0.80 6.68
N HIS A 111 3.04 -0.82 7.98
CA HIS A 111 1.80 -0.34 8.57
C HIS A 111 2.00 1.06 9.14
N VAL A 112 1.04 1.94 8.91
CA VAL A 112 0.95 3.26 9.55
C VAL A 112 -0.05 3.19 10.69
N THR A 113 0.26 3.80 11.85
CA THR A 113 -0.71 3.91 12.96
C THR A 113 -1.76 4.96 12.64
N LYS A 114 -2.91 4.91 13.32
CA LYS A 114 -4.01 5.88 13.17
C LYS A 114 -3.60 7.33 13.37
N GLU A 115 -2.52 7.57 14.10
CA GLU A 115 -2.00 8.91 14.42
C GLU A 115 -0.99 9.42 13.40
N GLY A 116 -0.73 8.70 12.32
CA GLY A 116 0.26 9.09 11.29
C GLY A 116 1.71 9.14 11.78
N ALA A 117 1.92 8.78 13.04
CA ALA A 117 3.20 8.84 13.73
C ALA A 117 3.84 7.46 13.79
N LEU A 118 4.16 6.86 12.65
CA LEU A 118 5.02 5.70 12.67
C LEU A 118 6.44 6.11 12.39
N ALA A 119 7.28 5.77 13.33
CA ALA A 119 8.71 5.88 13.21
C ALA A 119 9.30 5.08 12.03
N GLY A 120 8.53 4.18 11.43
CA GLY A 120 9.00 3.30 10.35
C GLY A 120 8.87 3.86 8.92
N PRO A 121 7.68 4.24 8.42
CA PRO A 121 7.50 4.55 7.00
C PRO A 121 8.31 5.76 6.53
N ARG A 122 8.34 6.86 7.26
CA ARG A 122 9.08 8.07 6.85
C ARG A 122 10.58 7.84 6.75
N VAL A 123 11.14 6.99 7.62
CA VAL A 123 12.57 6.63 7.56
C VAL A 123 12.87 5.87 6.26
N LEU A 124 11.93 5.05 5.79
CA LEU A 124 12.10 4.24 4.58
C LEU A 124 11.95 5.05 3.29
N GLU A 125 11.19 6.14 3.32
CA GLU A 125 10.93 6.97 2.12
C GLU A 125 12.21 7.45 1.44
N HIS A 126 13.26 7.75 2.21
CA HIS A 126 14.54 8.17 1.64
C HIS A 126 15.36 7.01 1.08
N MET A 127 15.12 5.79 1.51
CA MET A 127 15.91 4.60 1.19
C MET A 127 15.40 3.85 -0.04
N VAL A 128 14.09 3.93 -0.32
CA VAL A 128 13.43 3.22 -1.41
C VAL A 128 13.25 4.09 -2.65
N ASP A 129 13.04 3.46 -3.80
CA ASP A 129 12.88 4.16 -5.08
C ASP A 129 11.44 4.66 -5.31
N THR A 130 10.47 3.93 -4.79
CA THR A 130 9.04 4.23 -4.94
C THR A 130 8.34 4.08 -3.61
N VAL A 131 7.44 5.01 -3.29
CA VAL A 131 6.57 4.97 -2.09
C VAL A 131 5.12 5.10 -2.53
N LEU A 132 4.33 4.12 -2.13
CA LEU A 132 2.91 4.04 -2.40
C LEU A 132 2.15 4.03 -1.08
N TYR A 133 1.20 4.95 -0.92
CA TYR A 133 0.29 4.97 0.22
C TYR A 133 -1.05 4.35 -0.16
N PHE A 134 -1.52 3.49 0.73
CA PHE A 134 -2.84 2.90 0.66
C PHE A 134 -3.74 3.67 1.62
N GLU A 135 -4.69 4.42 1.08
CA GLU A 135 -5.60 5.29 1.81
C GLU A 135 -7.04 4.74 1.72
N GLY A 136 -7.84 4.98 2.73
CA GLY A 136 -9.27 4.65 2.72
C GLY A 136 -9.83 4.59 4.13
N GLU A 137 -11.09 4.97 4.26
CA GLU A 137 -11.82 4.85 5.52
C GLU A 137 -12.08 3.39 5.89
N SER A 138 -12.11 3.09 7.19
CA SER A 138 -12.28 1.72 7.69
C SER A 138 -13.57 1.06 7.18
N ASP A 139 -14.63 1.85 7.03
CA ASP A 139 -15.96 1.41 6.59
C ASP A 139 -16.23 1.71 5.12
N GLY A 140 -15.31 2.40 4.45
CA GLY A 140 -15.43 2.77 3.05
C GLY A 140 -15.23 1.57 2.11
N ARG A 141 -16.02 1.51 1.04
CA ARG A 141 -15.87 0.51 -0.02
C ARG A 141 -14.72 0.81 -0.97
N LEU A 142 -14.18 2.01 -0.92
CA LEU A 142 -13.11 2.48 -1.79
C LEU A 142 -11.76 2.44 -1.09
N ARG A 143 -10.74 2.20 -1.89
CA ARG A 143 -9.33 2.31 -1.49
C ARG A 143 -8.60 3.12 -2.53
N LEU A 144 -7.82 4.07 -2.07
CA LEU A 144 -6.98 4.92 -2.91
C LEU A 144 -5.54 4.44 -2.80
N LEU A 145 -4.86 4.35 -3.91
CA LEU A 145 -3.43 4.07 -3.98
C LEU A 145 -2.73 5.30 -4.55
N ARG A 146 -1.96 5.98 -3.72
CA ARG A 146 -1.28 7.23 -4.08
C ARG A 146 0.23 7.02 -4.15
N ALA A 147 0.83 7.44 -5.25
CA ALA A 147 2.28 7.50 -5.39
C ALA A 147 2.79 8.84 -4.82
N VAL A 148 3.53 8.80 -3.72
CA VAL A 148 4.13 10.01 -3.10
C VAL A 148 5.61 10.17 -3.42
N LYS A 149 6.27 9.11 -3.85
CA LYS A 149 7.62 9.11 -4.38
C LYS A 149 7.75 8.12 -5.51
N ASN A 150 8.37 8.51 -6.59
CA ASN A 150 8.66 7.62 -7.71
C ASN A 150 9.90 8.14 -8.47
N ARG A 151 11.00 7.41 -8.39
CA ARG A 151 12.23 7.75 -9.13
C ARG A 151 12.14 7.47 -10.61
N PHE A 152 11.16 6.68 -11.04
CA PHE A 152 11.05 6.18 -12.42
C PHE A 152 9.90 6.83 -13.19
N GLY A 153 9.16 7.76 -12.60
CA GLY A 153 8.02 8.39 -13.25
C GLY A 153 7.36 9.47 -12.41
N ALA A 154 6.13 9.81 -12.78
CA ALA A 154 5.34 10.83 -12.09
C ALA A 154 5.02 10.44 -10.65
N VAL A 155 4.88 11.45 -9.81
CA VAL A 155 4.36 11.36 -8.44
C VAL A 155 2.94 11.92 -8.40
N ASN A 156 2.23 11.67 -7.31
CA ASN A 156 0.81 12.06 -7.10
C ASN A 156 -0.18 11.35 -8.05
N GLU A 157 0.26 10.28 -8.71
CA GLU A 157 -0.67 9.41 -9.43
C GLU A 157 -1.59 8.70 -8.44
N LEU A 158 -2.88 8.65 -8.81
CA LEU A 158 -3.94 8.09 -7.98
C LEU A 158 -4.61 6.90 -8.66
N GLY A 159 -4.56 5.73 -8.02
CA GLY A 159 -5.35 4.57 -8.36
C GLY A 159 -6.57 4.46 -7.45
N VAL A 160 -7.75 4.24 -8.00
CA VAL A 160 -8.98 4.05 -7.23
C VAL A 160 -9.45 2.60 -7.36
N PHE A 161 -9.71 1.96 -6.24
CA PHE A 161 -10.11 0.56 -6.17
C PHE A 161 -11.37 0.40 -5.30
N ALA A 162 -12.26 -0.48 -5.71
CA ALA A 162 -13.39 -0.91 -4.89
C ALA A 162 -13.06 -2.22 -4.17
N MET A 163 -13.40 -2.28 -2.88
CA MET A 163 -13.30 -3.50 -2.09
C MET A 163 -14.46 -4.43 -2.43
N THR A 164 -14.15 -5.67 -2.82
CA THR A 164 -15.14 -6.72 -3.12
C THR A 164 -14.80 -7.99 -2.36
N ASP A 165 -15.73 -8.95 -2.30
CA ASP A 165 -15.50 -10.27 -1.69
C ASP A 165 -14.33 -11.01 -2.35
N ARG A 166 -14.03 -10.69 -3.62
CA ARG A 166 -12.92 -11.25 -4.38
C ARG A 166 -11.65 -10.40 -4.32
N GLY A 167 -11.59 -9.40 -3.42
CA GLY A 167 -10.48 -8.46 -3.27
C GLY A 167 -10.71 -7.13 -3.97
N LEU A 168 -9.65 -6.39 -4.27
CA LEU A 168 -9.72 -5.08 -4.90
C LEU A 168 -9.99 -5.19 -6.40
N LYS A 169 -10.94 -4.41 -6.87
CA LYS A 169 -11.25 -4.21 -8.27
C LYS A 169 -10.97 -2.77 -8.66
N GLU A 170 -10.24 -2.57 -9.74
CA GLU A 170 -9.98 -1.24 -10.28
C GLU A 170 -11.30 -0.54 -10.66
N VAL A 171 -11.38 0.74 -10.32
CA VAL A 171 -12.46 1.63 -10.73
C VAL A 171 -11.99 2.46 -11.92
N SER A 172 -12.46 2.12 -13.10
CA SER A 172 -12.06 2.77 -14.35
C SER A 172 -12.55 4.20 -14.48
N ASN A 173 -13.69 4.53 -13.87
CA ASN A 173 -14.26 5.87 -13.83
C ASN A 173 -14.52 6.33 -12.39
N PRO A 174 -13.52 6.88 -11.68
CA PRO A 174 -13.69 7.37 -10.33
C PRO A 174 -14.71 8.51 -10.22
N SER A 175 -14.80 9.37 -11.23
CA SER A 175 -15.75 10.50 -11.24
C SER A 175 -17.21 10.04 -11.05
N ALA A 176 -17.57 8.88 -11.59
CA ALA A 176 -18.92 8.33 -11.42
C ALA A 176 -19.27 7.96 -9.97
N ILE A 177 -18.25 7.83 -9.10
CA ILE A 177 -18.42 7.50 -7.68
C ILE A 177 -18.59 8.78 -6.86
N PHE A 178 -17.88 9.84 -7.24
CA PHE A 178 -17.87 11.13 -6.54
C PHE A 178 -19.00 12.08 -6.98
N LEU A 179 -19.78 11.66 -7.97
CA LEU A 179 -20.96 12.38 -8.40
C LEU A 179 -22.21 11.72 -7.82
N THR A 180 -22.93 12.45 -6.98
CA THR A 180 -24.26 12.04 -6.55
C THR A 180 -25.18 12.17 -7.77
N ARG A 181 -25.78 11.06 -8.21
CA ARG A 181 -26.79 11.11 -9.27
C ARG A 181 -28.10 11.65 -8.69
N ALA A 182 -28.12 12.90 -8.29
CA ALA A 182 -29.39 13.57 -8.06
C ALA A 182 -30.09 13.73 -9.43
N GLN A 183 -31.30 13.24 -9.57
CA GLN A 183 -32.12 13.42 -10.78
C GLN A 183 -32.60 14.84 -10.92
N GLU A 184 -32.50 15.67 -9.89
CA GLU A 184 -32.92 17.06 -9.84
C GLU A 184 -31.76 17.95 -9.41
N GLU A 185 -31.68 19.14 -9.98
CA GLU A 185 -30.74 20.18 -9.57
C GLU A 185 -31.10 20.64 -8.16
N VAL A 186 -30.17 20.46 -7.22
CA VAL A 186 -30.34 20.87 -5.82
C VAL A 186 -29.55 22.17 -5.62
N PRO A 187 -30.17 23.26 -5.13
CA PRO A 187 -29.46 24.47 -4.77
C PRO A 187 -28.32 24.16 -3.76
N GLY A 188 -27.16 24.76 -3.98
CA GLY A 188 -26.00 24.56 -3.14
C GLY A 188 -25.11 23.35 -3.55
N SER A 189 -25.44 22.66 -4.63
CA SER A 189 -24.58 21.62 -5.20
C SER A 189 -24.05 22.03 -6.58
N VAL A 190 -22.76 21.84 -6.82
CA VAL A 190 -22.10 22.12 -8.10
C VAL A 190 -21.05 21.07 -8.40
N VAL A 191 -20.99 20.65 -9.66
CA VAL A 191 -19.93 19.76 -10.14
C VAL A 191 -18.77 20.60 -10.62
N MET A 192 -17.58 20.33 -10.08
CA MET A 192 -16.34 20.97 -10.53
C MET A 192 -15.30 19.94 -10.96
N ALA A 193 -14.44 20.33 -11.88
CA ALA A 193 -13.28 19.55 -12.28
C ALA A 193 -12.08 19.88 -11.37
N THR A 194 -11.43 18.86 -10.84
CA THR A 194 -10.18 18.96 -10.10
C THR A 194 -9.11 18.07 -10.74
N TRP A 195 -7.87 18.31 -10.43
CA TRP A 195 -6.74 17.49 -10.87
C TRP A 195 -6.17 16.71 -9.68
N GLU A 196 -6.06 15.39 -9.85
CA GLU A 196 -5.34 14.52 -8.94
C GLU A 196 -4.20 13.83 -9.72
N GLY A 197 -2.98 14.30 -9.48
CA GLY A 197 -1.83 13.91 -10.30
C GLY A 197 -1.98 14.39 -11.75
N THR A 198 -1.99 13.48 -12.70
CA THR A 198 -2.23 13.74 -14.13
C THR A 198 -3.66 13.47 -14.56
N ARG A 199 -4.54 13.04 -13.63
CA ARG A 199 -5.92 12.64 -13.93
C ARG A 199 -6.90 13.74 -13.59
N PRO A 200 -7.71 14.23 -14.56
CA PRO A 200 -8.86 15.06 -14.25
C PRO A 200 -9.98 14.23 -13.60
N MET A 201 -10.56 14.75 -12.53
CA MET A 201 -11.69 14.13 -11.85
C MET A 201 -12.80 15.13 -11.68
N LEU A 202 -14.05 14.66 -11.79
CA LEU A 202 -15.22 15.44 -11.44
C LEU A 202 -15.61 15.12 -9.99
N VAL A 203 -15.82 16.16 -9.21
CA VAL A 203 -16.28 16.07 -7.82
C VAL A 203 -17.50 16.97 -7.63
N GLU A 204 -18.44 16.52 -6.85
CA GLU A 204 -19.57 17.32 -6.42
C GLU A 204 -19.20 18.07 -5.15
N VAL A 205 -19.31 19.37 -5.20
CA VAL A 205 -19.11 20.26 -4.05
C VAL A 205 -20.46 20.72 -3.56
N GLN A 206 -20.73 20.48 -2.29
CA GLN A 206 -21.97 20.90 -1.65
C GLN A 206 -21.67 21.99 -0.64
N ALA A 207 -22.47 23.06 -0.68
CA ALA A 207 -22.42 24.16 0.26
C ALA A 207 -23.82 24.37 0.89
N LEU A 208 -23.86 24.29 2.21
CA LEU A 208 -25.03 24.67 2.97
C LEU A 208 -24.87 26.12 3.42
N VAL A 209 -25.83 26.96 3.04
CA VAL A 209 -25.86 28.36 3.43
C VAL A 209 -27.15 28.61 4.21
N ASP A 210 -27.03 29.22 5.37
CA ASP A 210 -28.15 29.60 6.23
C ASP A 210 -27.97 31.03 6.71
N ASP A 211 -29.09 31.65 7.09
CA ASP A 211 -29.09 33.02 7.63
C ASP A 211 -28.35 33.04 8.97
N SER A 212 -27.43 33.99 9.11
CA SER A 212 -26.67 34.15 10.34
C SER A 212 -27.14 35.33 11.15
N HIS A 213 -27.56 35.08 12.38
CA HIS A 213 -27.88 36.14 13.36
C HIS A 213 -26.62 36.66 14.10
N LEU A 214 -25.44 36.19 13.73
CA LEU A 214 -24.16 36.64 14.30
C LEU A 214 -23.69 37.92 13.59
N ALA A 215 -23.15 38.88 14.35
CA ALA A 215 -22.56 40.10 13.80
C ALA A 215 -21.41 39.80 12.80
N ASN A 216 -20.71 38.71 12.98
CA ASN A 216 -19.69 38.19 12.06
C ASN A 216 -20.07 36.77 11.63
N PRO A 217 -20.60 36.56 10.42
CA PRO A 217 -20.91 35.23 9.90
C PRO A 217 -19.67 34.34 9.85
N ARG A 218 -19.83 33.10 10.29
CA ARG A 218 -18.75 32.10 10.22
C ARG A 218 -18.81 31.35 8.89
N ARG A 219 -17.65 31.15 8.29
CA ARG A 219 -17.42 30.19 7.19
C ARG A 219 -16.68 29.00 7.78
N VAL A 220 -17.21 27.81 7.59
CA VAL A 220 -16.66 26.54 8.11
C VAL A 220 -16.22 25.67 6.96
#